data_bc8cfa39b2c31a8f850e2fc64511b300
#
_entry.id   bc8cfa39b2c31a8f850e2fc64511b300
#
_cell.length_a   1.000
_cell.length_b   1.000
_cell.length_c   1.000
_cell.angle_alpha   90.00
_cell.angle_beta   90.00
_cell.angle_gamma   90.00
#
_symmetry.space_group_name_H-M   'P 1'
#
loop_
_entity.id
_entity.type
_entity.pdbx_description
1 polymer ?
#
loop_
_entity_poly.entity_id
_entity_poly.type
_entity_poly.pdbx_seq_one_letter_code
_entity_poly.pdbx_strand_id
1 'polypeptide(L)'
;VRVGGGDTFLADVETAAAGLLGDSLRVLALGGDHSITYPLLRAHSRVHPSLTVVHLDAHPDLYDELDGNRLSHACPFARVMEEQLIGRLVQIGIRTGTPHQLAQAERFGVETIEMRHWTDETTLPDGPCYVSLDLDVLDPAFAPGVSHHEPGGMSVRQVLDIIQRLPGPVVGADIVEYNPRRDPSGVTATVAAKCLKELLARMVE
;
A
#
# COMPACT_ATOMS: atom_id res chain seq x y z
N VAL A 1 -9.09 15.51 -6.14
CA VAL A 1 -7.93 16.04 -6.87
C VAL A 1 -7.46 14.96 -7.84
N ARG A 2 -7.14 15.33 -9.07
CA ARG A 2 -6.48 14.46 -10.05
C ARG A 2 -5.09 15.01 -10.32
N VAL A 3 -4.08 14.13 -10.30
CA VAL A 3 -2.71 14.46 -10.66
C VAL A 3 -2.42 13.84 -12.03
N GLY A 4 -1.90 14.64 -12.95
CA GLY A 4 -1.55 14.18 -14.31
C GLY A 4 -0.25 13.38 -14.32
N GLY A 5 0.08 12.75 -15.45
CA GLY A 5 1.35 12.06 -15.66
C GLY A 5 2.44 13.01 -16.19
N GLY A 6 3.69 12.54 -16.26
CA GLY A 6 4.85 13.27 -16.78
C GLY A 6 6.04 13.21 -15.83
N ASP A 7 7.12 13.92 -16.17
CA ASP A 7 8.39 13.87 -15.42
C ASP A 7 8.28 14.39 -13.98
N THR A 8 7.28 15.23 -13.68
CA THR A 8 7.02 15.80 -12.34
C THR A 8 5.99 15.01 -11.54
N PHE A 9 5.46 13.92 -12.08
CA PHE A 9 4.28 13.23 -11.54
C PHE A 9 4.38 12.93 -10.03
N LEU A 10 5.46 12.32 -9.56
CA LEU A 10 5.59 11.99 -8.14
C LEU A 10 5.67 13.25 -7.25
N ALA A 11 6.34 14.31 -7.72
CA ALA A 11 6.39 15.59 -7.00
C ALA A 11 5.02 16.28 -6.94
N ASP A 12 4.22 16.14 -8.01
CA ASP A 12 2.87 16.69 -8.08
C ASP A 12 1.93 15.92 -7.14
N VAL A 13 2.10 14.59 -7.00
CA VAL A 13 1.38 13.76 -6.02
C VAL A 13 1.70 14.22 -4.60
N GLU A 14 2.98 14.39 -4.26
CA GLU A 14 3.40 14.87 -2.95
C GLU A 14 2.81 16.26 -2.64
N THR A 15 2.89 17.19 -3.59
CA THR A 15 2.36 18.55 -3.44
C THR A 15 0.86 18.56 -3.21
N ALA A 16 0.12 17.78 -3.99
CA ALA A 16 -1.34 17.67 -3.85
C ALA A 16 -1.73 17.09 -2.49
N ALA A 17 -1.07 15.99 -2.07
CA ALA A 17 -1.34 15.38 -0.76
C ALA A 17 -0.98 16.32 0.39
N ALA A 18 0.17 16.99 0.34
CA ALA A 18 0.60 17.94 1.37
C ALA A 18 -0.37 19.12 1.51
N GLY A 19 -0.92 19.62 0.40
CA GLY A 19 -1.94 20.68 0.43
C GLY A 19 -3.21 20.24 1.17
N LEU A 20 -3.74 19.05 0.85
CA LEU A 20 -4.93 18.50 1.51
C LEU A 20 -4.69 18.24 3.01
N LEU A 21 -3.55 17.67 3.37
CA LEU A 21 -3.17 17.43 4.77
C LEU A 21 -2.97 18.72 5.54
N GLY A 22 -2.44 19.78 4.91
CA GLY A 22 -2.33 21.11 5.47
C GLY A 22 -3.70 21.74 5.82
N ASP A 23 -4.73 21.40 5.07
CA ASP A 23 -6.13 21.77 5.33
C ASP A 23 -6.81 20.85 6.37
N SER A 24 -6.06 20.01 7.07
CA SER A 24 -6.53 19.03 8.05
C SER A 24 -7.49 17.97 7.47
N LEU A 25 -7.39 17.69 6.18
CA LEU A 25 -8.15 16.64 5.52
C LEU A 25 -7.39 15.31 5.60
N ARG A 26 -8.11 14.21 5.62
CA ARG A 26 -7.53 12.86 5.44
C ARG A 26 -7.47 12.53 3.96
N VAL A 27 -6.39 11.89 3.53
CA VAL A 27 -6.15 11.57 2.11
C VAL A 27 -6.30 10.08 1.90
N LEU A 28 -7.18 9.68 0.97
CA LEU A 28 -7.22 8.37 0.37
C LEU A 28 -6.94 8.52 -1.12
N ALA A 29 -5.85 7.93 -1.59
CA ALA A 29 -5.45 7.99 -2.98
C ALA A 29 -5.91 6.74 -3.74
N LEU A 30 -6.35 6.94 -4.97
CA LEU A 30 -6.54 5.88 -5.94
C LEU A 30 -5.45 6.01 -6.99
N GLY A 31 -4.57 5.06 -7.00
CA GLY A 31 -3.37 5.16 -7.82
C GLY A 31 -3.47 4.52 -9.19
N GLY A 32 -2.38 4.70 -9.90
CA GLY A 32 -1.82 3.83 -10.89
C GLY A 32 -1.01 2.73 -10.23
N ASP A 33 0.30 2.70 -10.52
CA ASP A 33 1.22 1.75 -9.93
C ASP A 33 1.64 2.15 -8.49
N HIS A 34 2.35 1.26 -7.81
CA HIS A 34 2.72 1.43 -6.39
C HIS A 34 3.73 2.57 -6.13
N SER A 35 4.34 3.16 -7.16
CA SER A 35 5.30 4.25 -6.99
C SER A 35 4.72 5.48 -6.30
N ILE A 36 3.39 5.69 -6.38
CA ILE A 36 2.73 6.85 -5.76
C ILE A 36 2.75 6.83 -4.24
N THR A 37 2.92 5.67 -3.62
CA THR A 37 2.91 5.52 -2.16
C THR A 37 4.09 6.25 -1.52
N TYR A 38 5.24 6.28 -2.18
CA TYR A 38 6.39 7.02 -1.67
C TYR A 38 6.12 8.54 -1.48
N PRO A 39 5.69 9.30 -2.50
CA PRO A 39 5.38 10.72 -2.29
C PRO A 39 4.17 10.96 -1.36
N LEU A 40 3.21 10.05 -1.31
CA LEU A 40 2.10 10.13 -0.35
C LEU A 40 2.62 10.02 1.09
N LEU A 41 3.50 9.06 1.38
CA LEU A 41 4.10 8.91 2.71
C LEU A 41 5.05 10.05 3.06
N ARG A 42 5.76 10.65 2.08
CA ARG A 42 6.52 11.89 2.32
C ARG A 42 5.62 13.04 2.79
N ALA A 43 4.43 13.18 2.22
CA ALA A 43 3.48 14.20 2.66
C ALA A 43 2.93 13.87 4.06
N HIS A 44 2.55 12.61 4.32
CA HIS A 44 1.99 12.18 5.61
C HIS A 44 3.01 12.27 6.77
N SER A 45 4.28 11.96 6.53
CA SER A 45 5.33 12.00 7.57
C SER A 45 5.51 13.38 8.21
N ARG A 46 5.15 14.46 7.50
CA ARG A 46 5.21 15.83 8.01
C ARG A 46 4.16 16.14 9.06
N VAL A 47 3.03 15.44 9.03
CA VAL A 47 1.89 15.64 9.95
C VAL A 47 1.68 14.48 10.92
N HIS A 48 2.24 13.32 10.61
CA HIS A 48 2.16 12.11 11.41
C HIS A 48 3.56 11.52 11.63
N PRO A 49 4.38 12.09 12.53
CA PRO A 49 5.70 11.53 12.84
C PRO A 49 5.55 10.13 13.45
N SER A 50 6.45 9.23 13.11
CA SER A 50 6.45 7.83 13.58
C SER A 50 5.21 7.02 13.18
N LEU A 51 4.63 7.32 12.01
CA LEU A 51 3.48 6.61 11.45
C LEU A 51 3.76 5.12 11.28
N THR A 52 2.79 4.28 11.61
CA THR A 52 2.80 2.86 11.22
C THR A 52 2.18 2.73 9.84
N VAL A 53 2.87 2.04 8.93
CA VAL A 53 2.31 1.66 7.62
C VAL A 53 1.94 0.20 7.62
N VAL A 54 0.70 -0.10 7.28
CA VAL A 54 0.19 -1.44 7.00
C VAL A 54 0.15 -1.60 5.49
N HIS A 55 1.06 -2.41 4.97
CA HIS A 55 1.21 -2.68 3.55
C HIS A 55 0.63 -4.06 3.23
N LEU A 56 -0.44 -4.09 2.45
CA LEU A 56 -1.11 -5.31 1.99
C LEU A 56 -0.70 -5.56 0.55
N ASP A 57 0.05 -6.63 0.29
CA ASP A 57 0.69 -6.87 -1.00
C ASP A 57 1.16 -8.32 -1.14
N ALA A 58 1.32 -8.80 -2.37
CA ALA A 58 2.06 -10.02 -2.68
C ALA A 58 3.58 -9.83 -2.61
N HIS A 59 4.03 -8.59 -2.86
CA HIS A 59 5.43 -8.20 -3.05
C HIS A 59 5.94 -7.31 -1.89
N PRO A 60 7.22 -7.35 -1.54
CA PRO A 60 7.78 -6.45 -0.53
C PRO A 60 7.96 -5.00 -1.00
N ASP A 61 8.12 -4.77 -2.30
CA ASP A 61 8.41 -3.48 -2.94
C ASP A 61 9.59 -2.71 -2.30
N LEU A 62 10.63 -3.50 -2.00
CA LEU A 62 11.85 -3.09 -1.31
C LEU A 62 13.08 -3.15 -2.22
N TYR A 63 12.92 -3.15 -3.54
CA TYR A 63 14.10 -3.05 -4.41
C TYR A 63 14.80 -1.72 -4.21
N ASP A 64 16.13 -1.74 -4.24
CA ASP A 64 16.92 -0.51 -4.28
C ASP A 64 16.70 0.25 -5.60
N GLU A 65 16.67 -0.51 -6.70
CA GLU A 65 16.27 -0.05 -8.02
C GLU A 65 15.70 -1.19 -8.86
N LEU A 66 14.86 -0.88 -9.81
CA LEU A 66 14.38 -1.80 -10.83
C LEU A 66 14.70 -1.20 -12.21
N ASP A 67 15.50 -1.91 -13.02
CA ASP A 67 15.96 -1.46 -14.34
C ASP A 67 16.62 -0.05 -14.31
N GLY A 68 17.41 0.25 -13.28
CA GLY A 68 18.07 1.53 -13.07
C GLY A 68 17.16 2.64 -12.56
N ASN A 69 15.89 2.33 -12.26
CA ASN A 69 14.92 3.30 -11.74
C ASN A 69 14.66 3.06 -10.24
N ARG A 70 15.15 3.96 -9.40
CA ARG A 70 14.94 3.94 -7.96
C ARG A 70 13.54 4.37 -7.53
N LEU A 71 12.77 4.99 -8.42
CA LEU A 71 11.40 5.46 -8.20
C LEU A 71 10.36 4.55 -8.89
N SER A 72 10.74 3.32 -9.22
CA SER A 72 9.85 2.31 -9.76
C SER A 72 8.80 1.88 -8.73
N HIS A 73 7.68 1.33 -9.22
CA HIS A 73 6.63 0.70 -8.40
C HIS A 73 7.16 -0.37 -7.43
N ALA A 74 8.25 -1.06 -7.76
CA ALA A 74 8.85 -2.08 -6.91
C ALA A 74 9.82 -1.53 -5.84
N CYS A 75 9.92 -0.18 -5.69
CA CYS A 75 10.93 0.48 -4.85
C CYS A 75 10.36 1.44 -3.79
N PRO A 76 9.05 1.70 -3.68
CA PRO A 76 8.55 2.79 -2.84
C PRO A 76 8.94 2.63 -1.38
N PHE A 77 8.85 1.43 -0.83
CA PHE A 77 9.16 1.21 0.58
C PHE A 77 10.66 1.23 0.87
N ALA A 78 11.53 0.92 -0.08
CA ALA A 78 12.96 1.16 0.09
C ALA A 78 13.26 2.66 0.26
N ARG A 79 12.63 3.53 -0.54
CA ARG A 79 12.76 5.00 -0.41
C ARG A 79 12.20 5.50 0.93
N VAL A 80 11.01 5.01 1.30
CA VAL A 80 10.36 5.36 2.56
C VAL A 80 11.23 5.04 3.78
N MET A 81 11.85 3.86 3.77
CA MET A 81 12.71 3.40 4.87
C MET A 81 14.09 4.09 4.87
N GLU A 82 14.67 4.35 3.71
CA GLU A 82 15.93 5.09 3.60
C GLU A 82 15.82 6.52 4.15
N GLU A 83 14.70 7.19 3.87
CA GLU A 83 14.44 8.55 4.34
C GLU A 83 13.86 8.60 5.76
N GLN A 84 13.64 7.45 6.39
CA GLN A 84 13.06 7.32 7.73
C GLN A 84 11.72 8.08 7.88
N LEU A 85 10.87 8.00 6.85
CA LEU A 85 9.60 8.73 6.79
C LEU A 85 8.55 8.18 7.76
N ILE A 86 8.70 6.94 8.19
CA ILE A 86 7.75 6.23 9.03
C ILE A 86 8.47 5.56 10.21
N GLY A 87 7.72 5.29 11.27
CA GLY A 87 8.26 4.60 12.45
C GLY A 87 8.25 3.07 12.34
N ARG A 88 7.30 2.52 11.57
CA ARG A 88 7.09 1.07 11.47
C ARG A 88 6.47 0.70 10.13
N LEU A 89 7.01 -0.34 9.49
CA LEU A 89 6.44 -0.95 8.29
C LEU A 89 6.03 -2.40 8.60
N VAL A 90 4.75 -2.70 8.44
CA VAL A 90 4.19 -4.06 8.60
C VAL A 90 3.63 -4.50 7.25
N GLN A 91 4.25 -5.50 6.65
CA GLN A 91 3.85 -6.07 5.36
C GLN A 91 3.06 -7.36 5.58
N ILE A 92 1.90 -7.49 4.96
CA ILE A 92 0.98 -8.61 5.14
C ILE A 92 0.58 -9.17 3.77
N GLY A 93 0.67 -10.49 3.61
CA GLY A 93 0.30 -11.18 2.38
C GLY A 93 1.46 -11.52 1.46
N ILE A 94 2.67 -11.13 1.85
CA ILE A 94 3.89 -11.34 1.06
C ILE A 94 4.06 -12.82 0.73
N ARG A 95 4.21 -13.15 -0.54
CA ARG A 95 4.39 -14.53 -1.01
C ARG A 95 5.37 -14.66 -2.16
N THR A 96 5.87 -13.53 -2.64
CA THR A 96 6.95 -13.49 -3.62
C THR A 96 7.96 -12.42 -3.22
N GLY A 97 9.23 -12.77 -3.16
CA GLY A 97 10.29 -11.87 -2.77
C GLY A 97 11.65 -12.45 -3.20
N THR A 98 12.53 -11.60 -3.70
CA THR A 98 13.89 -11.99 -4.04
C THR A 98 14.79 -11.96 -2.80
N PRO A 99 15.95 -12.65 -2.84
CA PRO A 99 16.95 -12.55 -1.76
C PRO A 99 17.37 -11.11 -1.46
N HIS A 100 17.41 -10.23 -2.47
CA HIS A 100 17.70 -8.81 -2.30
C HIS A 100 16.61 -8.11 -1.46
N GLN A 101 15.36 -8.29 -1.79
CA GLN A 101 14.24 -7.67 -1.06
C GLN A 101 14.14 -8.18 0.39
N LEU A 102 14.42 -9.48 0.62
CA LEU A 102 14.47 -10.05 1.97
C LEU A 102 15.60 -9.44 2.80
N ALA A 103 16.80 -9.26 2.21
CA ALA A 103 17.90 -8.58 2.87
C ALA A 103 17.59 -7.10 3.18
N GLN A 104 16.88 -6.42 2.31
CA GLN A 104 16.40 -5.04 2.55
C GLN A 104 15.37 -5.02 3.70
N ALA A 105 14.43 -5.96 3.75
CA ALA A 105 13.48 -6.07 4.84
C ALA A 105 14.18 -6.26 6.18
N GLU A 106 15.18 -7.14 6.26
CA GLU A 106 16.00 -7.34 7.45
C GLU A 106 16.78 -6.06 7.82
N ARG A 107 17.45 -5.44 6.85
CA ARG A 107 18.21 -4.20 7.03
C ARG A 107 17.38 -3.06 7.63
N PHE A 108 16.14 -2.92 7.17
CA PHE A 108 15.23 -1.85 7.60
C PHE A 108 14.36 -2.22 8.79
N GLY A 109 14.44 -3.46 9.29
CA GLY A 109 13.61 -3.93 10.40
C GLY A 109 12.13 -4.02 10.04
N VAL A 110 11.82 -4.38 8.78
CA VAL A 110 10.45 -4.52 8.29
C VAL A 110 9.81 -5.78 8.90
N GLU A 111 8.61 -5.63 9.42
CA GLU A 111 7.82 -6.76 9.92
C GLU A 111 7.04 -7.39 8.77
N THR A 112 7.44 -8.59 8.36
CA THR A 112 6.80 -9.28 7.23
C THR A 112 5.98 -10.47 7.72
N ILE A 113 4.68 -10.44 7.46
CA ILE A 113 3.75 -11.55 7.67
C ILE A 113 3.50 -12.18 6.30
N GLU A 114 4.27 -13.23 6.00
CA GLU A 114 4.10 -13.95 4.75
C GLU A 114 2.72 -14.61 4.67
N MET A 115 2.15 -14.71 3.48
CA MET A 115 0.83 -15.28 3.25
C MET A 115 0.67 -16.70 3.85
N ARG A 116 1.73 -17.52 3.77
CA ARG A 116 1.72 -18.87 4.35
C ARG A 116 1.61 -18.91 5.89
N HIS A 117 1.89 -17.79 6.56
CA HIS A 117 1.80 -17.66 8.02
C HIS A 117 0.59 -16.84 8.47
N TRP A 118 -0.18 -16.33 7.51
CA TRP A 118 -1.39 -15.57 7.81
C TRP A 118 -2.48 -16.47 8.41
N THR A 119 -3.09 -16.01 9.50
CA THR A 119 -4.29 -16.61 10.10
C THR A 119 -5.26 -15.52 10.52
N ASP A 120 -6.52 -15.87 10.71
CA ASP A 120 -7.54 -14.91 11.20
C ASP A 120 -7.26 -14.41 12.63
N GLU A 121 -6.36 -15.06 13.36
CA GLU A 121 -5.91 -14.67 14.71
C GLU A 121 -4.65 -13.79 14.68
N THR A 122 -4.09 -13.53 13.50
CA THR A 122 -2.90 -12.68 13.37
C THR A 122 -3.15 -11.31 14.00
N THR A 123 -2.24 -10.92 14.91
CA THR A 123 -2.30 -9.63 15.57
C THR A 123 -1.95 -8.52 14.58
N LEU A 124 -2.83 -7.54 14.47
CA LEU A 124 -2.62 -6.35 13.65
C LEU A 124 -1.92 -5.25 14.47
N PRO A 125 -1.15 -4.37 13.81
CA PRO A 125 -0.49 -3.27 14.50
C PRO A 125 -1.51 -2.28 15.07
N ASP A 126 -1.22 -1.79 16.26
CA ASP A 126 -2.00 -0.78 16.96
C ASP A 126 -1.54 0.66 16.61
N GLY A 127 -2.30 1.64 17.12
CA GLY A 127 -2.01 3.06 16.92
C GLY A 127 -2.48 3.61 15.55
N PRO A 128 -2.23 4.90 15.30
CA PRO A 128 -2.55 5.52 14.03
C PRO A 128 -1.77 4.87 12.89
N CYS A 129 -2.47 4.48 11.81
CA CYS A 129 -1.81 3.82 10.69
C CYS A 129 -2.21 4.42 9.34
N TYR A 130 -1.32 4.25 8.37
CA TYR A 130 -1.58 4.41 6.96
C TYR A 130 -1.72 3.03 6.32
N VAL A 131 -2.73 2.84 5.48
CA VAL A 131 -2.95 1.57 4.79
C VAL A 131 -2.58 1.74 3.32
N SER A 132 -1.55 1.01 2.87
CA SER A 132 -1.24 0.86 1.45
C SER A 132 -1.76 -0.49 0.98
N LEU A 133 -2.74 -0.48 0.10
CA LEU A 133 -3.39 -1.65 -0.44
C LEU A 133 -3.04 -1.85 -1.90
N ASP A 134 -2.11 -2.77 -2.17
CA ASP A 134 -1.94 -3.32 -3.49
C ASP A 134 -3.02 -4.38 -3.76
N LEU A 135 -3.71 -4.26 -4.90
CA LEU A 135 -4.79 -5.19 -5.24
C LEU A 135 -4.28 -6.60 -5.55
N ASP A 136 -2.99 -6.78 -5.77
CA ASP A 136 -2.41 -8.10 -6.00
C ASP A 136 -2.15 -8.90 -4.71
N VAL A 137 -2.35 -8.30 -3.52
CA VAL A 137 -2.48 -9.07 -2.26
C VAL A 137 -3.58 -10.13 -2.37
N LEU A 138 -4.62 -9.80 -3.14
CA LEU A 138 -5.71 -10.72 -3.43
C LEU A 138 -5.25 -11.86 -4.35
N ASP A 139 -5.84 -13.03 -4.16
CA ASP A 139 -5.66 -14.12 -5.12
C ASP A 139 -6.23 -13.69 -6.49
N PRO A 140 -5.58 -14.02 -7.62
CA PRO A 140 -6.08 -13.69 -8.96
C PRO A 140 -7.49 -14.21 -9.26
N ALA A 141 -7.97 -15.20 -8.50
CA ALA A 141 -9.36 -15.67 -8.60
C ALA A 141 -10.37 -14.62 -8.14
N PHE A 142 -9.96 -13.67 -7.28
CA PHE A 142 -10.81 -12.59 -6.76
C PHE A 142 -10.51 -11.25 -7.43
N ALA A 143 -9.26 -11.01 -7.82
CA ALA A 143 -8.82 -9.76 -8.42
C ALA A 143 -7.90 -10.01 -9.64
N PRO A 144 -8.46 -10.44 -10.78
CA PRO A 144 -7.66 -10.68 -11.99
C PRO A 144 -7.16 -9.40 -12.66
N GLY A 145 -7.70 -8.24 -12.32
CA GLY A 145 -7.37 -6.94 -12.93
C GLY A 145 -6.13 -6.28 -12.34
N VAL A 146 -5.03 -7.03 -12.21
CA VAL A 146 -3.72 -6.56 -11.75
C VAL A 146 -2.62 -6.92 -12.75
N SER A 147 -1.48 -6.26 -12.69
CA SER A 147 -0.36 -6.49 -13.63
C SER A 147 0.49 -7.70 -13.23
N HIS A 148 0.66 -7.95 -11.95
CA HIS A 148 1.51 -9.00 -11.40
C HIS A 148 0.66 -10.00 -10.61
N HIS A 149 0.29 -11.10 -11.28
CA HIS A 149 -0.53 -12.13 -10.66
C HIS A 149 0.32 -13.08 -9.83
N GLU A 150 0.04 -13.17 -8.53
CA GLU A 150 0.65 -14.13 -7.62
C GLU A 150 -0.43 -15.01 -6.99
N PRO A 151 -0.61 -16.26 -7.46
CA PRO A 151 -1.59 -17.19 -6.89
C PRO A 151 -1.29 -17.56 -5.44
N GLY A 152 -2.34 -17.95 -4.69
CA GLY A 152 -2.23 -18.26 -3.25
C GLY A 152 -2.38 -17.04 -2.36
N GLY A 153 -3.02 -15.99 -2.87
CA GLY A 153 -3.27 -14.74 -2.16
C GLY A 153 -4.51 -14.76 -1.27
N MET A 154 -4.85 -13.59 -0.75
CA MET A 154 -6.00 -13.40 0.13
C MET A 154 -7.33 -13.44 -0.64
N SER A 155 -8.36 -13.89 0.04
CA SER A 155 -9.73 -13.63 -0.38
C SER A 155 -10.11 -12.18 -0.09
N VAL A 156 -11.14 -11.68 -0.79
CA VAL A 156 -11.71 -10.35 -0.50
C VAL A 156 -12.15 -10.25 0.96
N ARG A 157 -12.70 -11.33 1.54
CA ARG A 157 -13.14 -11.31 2.94
C ARG A 157 -11.98 -11.08 3.91
N GLN A 158 -10.85 -11.73 3.70
CA GLN A 158 -9.67 -11.54 4.55
C GLN A 158 -9.13 -10.11 4.49
N VAL A 159 -9.04 -9.50 3.30
CA VAL A 159 -8.62 -8.10 3.17
C VAL A 159 -9.59 -7.16 3.89
N LEU A 160 -10.90 -7.38 3.74
CA LEU A 160 -11.90 -6.58 4.44
C LEU A 160 -11.83 -6.76 5.97
N ASP A 161 -11.57 -7.98 6.45
CA ASP A 161 -11.41 -8.27 7.87
C ASP A 161 -10.17 -7.59 8.46
N ILE A 162 -9.07 -7.53 7.71
CA ILE A 162 -7.89 -6.75 8.11
C ILE A 162 -8.28 -5.28 8.29
N ILE A 163 -8.86 -4.65 7.28
CA ILE A 163 -9.25 -3.23 7.33
C ILE A 163 -10.19 -2.97 8.51
N GLN A 164 -11.19 -3.82 8.72
CA GLN A 164 -12.20 -3.67 9.77
C GLN A 164 -11.65 -3.90 11.18
N ARG A 165 -10.63 -4.75 11.32
CA ARG A 165 -10.01 -5.13 12.60
C ARG A 165 -8.83 -4.27 13.02
N LEU A 166 -8.34 -3.34 12.17
CA LEU A 166 -7.26 -2.43 12.58
C LEU A 166 -7.66 -1.73 13.89
N PRO A 167 -6.87 -1.86 14.97
CA PRO A 167 -7.31 -1.38 16.28
C PRO A 167 -7.24 0.15 16.42
N GLY A 168 -6.41 0.82 15.60
CA GLY A 168 -6.22 2.27 15.64
C GLY A 168 -6.92 3.02 14.49
N PRO A 169 -6.88 4.36 14.53
CA PRO A 169 -7.43 5.18 13.46
C PRO A 169 -6.61 5.05 12.18
N VAL A 170 -7.29 4.98 11.03
CA VAL A 170 -6.67 5.07 9.71
C VAL A 170 -6.56 6.55 9.35
N VAL A 171 -5.32 7.07 9.27
CA VAL A 171 -5.07 8.50 9.02
C VAL A 171 -4.87 8.82 7.55
N GLY A 172 -4.61 7.82 6.74
CA GLY A 172 -4.48 7.92 5.29
C GLY A 172 -4.45 6.54 4.66
N ALA A 173 -4.69 6.46 3.36
CA ALA A 173 -4.61 5.20 2.62
C ALA A 173 -4.34 5.43 1.14
N ASP A 174 -3.89 4.38 0.46
CA ASP A 174 -3.95 4.26 -0.99
C ASP A 174 -4.44 2.87 -1.42
N ILE A 175 -4.97 2.81 -2.64
CA ILE A 175 -5.31 1.57 -3.35
C ILE A 175 -4.63 1.65 -4.71
N VAL A 176 -3.75 0.70 -5.01
CA VAL A 176 -2.86 0.73 -6.17
C VAL A 176 -2.94 -0.55 -7.02
N GLU A 177 -2.25 -0.54 -8.15
CA GLU A 177 -2.05 -1.66 -9.09
C GLU A 177 -3.31 -2.16 -9.80
N TYR A 178 -4.40 -1.39 -9.82
CA TYR A 178 -5.53 -1.72 -10.65
C TYR A 178 -5.18 -1.58 -12.14
N ASN A 179 -5.28 -2.69 -12.88
CA ASN A 179 -5.08 -2.71 -14.33
C ASN A 179 -6.41 -2.96 -15.07
N PRO A 180 -7.09 -1.90 -15.58
CA PRO A 180 -8.38 -2.04 -16.24
C PRO A 180 -8.34 -2.88 -17.53
N ARG A 181 -7.17 -3.00 -18.17
CA ARG A 181 -7.02 -3.84 -19.37
C ARG A 181 -7.07 -5.33 -19.06
N ARG A 182 -6.82 -5.71 -17.82
CA ARG A 182 -6.87 -7.09 -17.33
C ARG A 182 -8.15 -7.42 -16.56
N ASP A 183 -9.07 -6.46 -16.46
CA ASP A 183 -10.37 -6.61 -15.76
C ASP A 183 -11.58 -6.47 -16.70
N PRO A 184 -11.73 -7.34 -17.71
CA PRO A 184 -12.84 -7.23 -18.68
C PRO A 184 -14.21 -7.42 -18.03
N SER A 185 -14.29 -8.06 -16.89
CA SER A 185 -15.54 -8.29 -16.14
C SER A 185 -15.87 -7.16 -15.17
N GLY A 186 -14.91 -6.27 -14.84
CA GLY A 186 -15.04 -5.24 -13.82
C GLY A 186 -15.08 -5.75 -12.39
N VAL A 187 -14.75 -7.03 -12.16
CA VAL A 187 -14.79 -7.61 -10.81
C VAL A 187 -13.74 -7.00 -9.90
N THR A 188 -12.52 -6.77 -10.40
CA THR A 188 -11.45 -6.14 -9.61
C THR A 188 -11.78 -4.70 -9.27
N ALA A 189 -12.34 -3.93 -10.21
CA ALA A 189 -12.86 -2.57 -9.93
C ALA A 189 -13.92 -2.58 -8.83
N THR A 190 -14.82 -3.58 -8.85
CA THR A 190 -15.86 -3.73 -7.83
C THR A 190 -15.26 -4.05 -6.46
N VAL A 191 -14.24 -4.91 -6.41
CA VAL A 191 -13.49 -5.23 -5.18
C VAL A 191 -12.75 -4.00 -4.66
N ALA A 192 -12.04 -3.27 -5.53
CA ALA A 192 -11.36 -2.03 -5.17
C ALA A 192 -12.34 -0.99 -4.58
N ALA A 193 -13.51 -0.83 -5.22
CA ALA A 193 -14.55 0.07 -4.71
C ALA A 193 -15.10 -0.37 -3.34
N LYS A 194 -15.17 -1.67 -3.07
CA LYS A 194 -15.57 -2.19 -1.76
C LYS A 194 -14.49 -1.90 -0.72
N CYS A 195 -13.22 -2.13 -1.02
CA CYS A 195 -12.10 -1.80 -0.12
C CYS A 195 -12.04 -0.28 0.14
N LEU A 196 -12.21 0.54 -0.90
CA LEU A 196 -12.32 2.01 -0.76
C LEU A 196 -13.38 2.40 0.26
N LYS A 197 -14.58 1.81 0.17
CA LYS A 197 -15.68 2.11 1.08
C LYS A 197 -15.34 1.74 2.53
N GLU A 198 -14.70 0.60 2.76
CA GLU A 198 -14.30 0.17 4.10
C GLU A 198 -13.17 1.06 4.68
N LEU A 199 -12.17 1.41 3.87
CA LEU A 199 -11.11 2.34 4.27
C LEU A 199 -11.69 3.72 4.63
N LEU A 200 -12.60 4.26 3.80
CA LEU A 200 -13.29 5.53 4.11
C LEU A 200 -14.07 5.45 5.42
N ALA A 201 -14.78 4.34 5.69
CA ALA A 201 -15.48 4.16 6.96
C ALA A 201 -14.50 4.22 8.14
N ARG A 202 -13.36 3.52 8.06
CA ARG A 202 -12.30 3.55 9.09
C ARG A 202 -11.61 4.92 9.23
N MET A 203 -11.59 5.70 8.16
CA MET A 203 -10.99 7.04 8.19
C MET A 203 -11.90 8.09 8.82
N VAL A 204 -13.22 7.87 8.95
CA VAL A 204 -14.17 8.84 9.53
C VAL A 204 -14.59 8.49 10.97
N GLU A 205 -14.24 7.31 11.45
CA GLU A 205 -14.35 6.93 12.88
C GLU A 205 -13.31 7.68 13.72
#